data_44a0787155c2a247266a60dcb287c6e4
#
_entry.id   44a0787155c2a247266a60dcb287c6e4
#
_cell.length_a   1.000
_cell.length_b   1.000
_cell.length_c   1.000
_cell.angle_alpha   90.00
_cell.angle_beta   90.00
_cell.angle_gamma   90.00
#
_symmetry.space_group_name_H-M   'P 1'
#
loop_
_entity.id
_entity.type
_entity.pdbx_description
1 polymer ?
#
loop_
_entity_poly.entity_id
_entity_poly.type
_entity_poly.pdbx_seq_one_letter_code
_entity_poly.pdbx_strand_id
1 'polypeptide(L)'
;MIVSLLCLSLAFLFSSCAIIEINGLGNDYKDLTESQKALVRPLESFEEAQPGLVYKLTMPMLKEELARQPKVIVRVFNPACRGNACKPLSTFQQYAQENGYELYQVMISYAGLGDAVAQSAEFPLFVIDNDYYGTSLQPLYLRYFTNELVGLPRKTKERDVPEELVGQFYFFEDGRLMKVTDEL
;
A
#
# COMPACT_ATOMS: atom_id res chain seq x y z
N MET A 1 4.74 -3.83 62.34
CA MET A 1 4.05 -2.77 61.56
C MET A 1 4.86 -2.23 60.38
N ILE A 2 6.18 -2.31 60.34
CA ILE A 2 7.01 -1.76 59.25
C ILE A 2 7.04 -2.67 58.01
N VAL A 3 6.95 -3.99 58.15
CA VAL A 3 6.98 -4.96 57.04
C VAL A 3 5.71 -4.90 56.18
N SER A 4 4.56 -4.55 56.78
CA SER A 4 3.28 -4.47 56.07
C SER A 4 3.17 -3.27 55.13
N LEU A 5 3.91 -2.18 55.40
CA LEU A 5 3.94 -0.98 54.55
C LEU A 5 4.83 -1.16 53.32
N LEU A 6 5.87 -2.02 53.39
CA LEU A 6 6.79 -2.26 52.29
C LEU A 6 6.17 -3.12 51.16
N CYS A 7 5.25 -4.02 51.52
CA CYS A 7 4.56 -4.86 50.54
C CYS A 7 3.51 -4.08 49.74
N LEU A 8 2.93 -3.02 50.33
CA LEU A 8 1.92 -2.21 49.61
C LEU A 8 2.55 -1.28 48.55
N SER A 9 3.80 -0.83 48.76
CA SER A 9 4.51 0.04 47.83
C SER A 9 5.05 -0.71 46.59
N LEU A 10 5.27 -2.04 46.70
CA LEU A 10 5.74 -2.85 45.55
C LEU A 10 4.61 -3.23 44.58
N ALA A 11 3.35 -3.21 45.02
CA ALA A 11 2.19 -3.56 44.20
C ALA A 11 1.82 -2.47 43.17
N PHE A 12 2.29 -1.24 43.35
CA PHE A 12 2.01 -0.13 42.43
C PHE A 12 3.00 0.01 41.27
N LEU A 13 4.08 -0.77 41.24
CA LEU A 13 5.11 -0.66 40.20
C LEU A 13 4.82 -1.52 38.96
N PHE A 14 3.76 -2.33 38.95
CA PHE A 14 3.43 -3.21 37.81
C PHE A 14 2.20 -2.80 36.99
N SER A 15 1.64 -1.62 37.23
CA SER A 15 0.39 -1.17 36.53
C SER A 15 0.60 -0.17 35.41
N SER A 16 1.80 -0.01 34.88
CA SER A 16 1.97 0.76 33.63
C SER A 16 2.23 -0.17 32.46
N CYS A 17 1.21 -0.91 32.01
CA CYS A 17 1.14 -1.30 30.62
C CYS A 17 0.94 -0.01 29.80
N ALA A 18 2.02 0.68 29.48
CA ALA A 18 1.98 1.69 28.45
C ALA A 18 1.64 0.97 27.13
N ILE A 19 0.39 1.04 26.71
CA ILE A 19 0.01 0.70 25.33
C ILE A 19 0.64 1.81 24.48
N ILE A 20 1.81 1.54 23.93
CA ILE A 20 2.40 2.40 22.91
C ILE A 20 1.61 2.11 21.64
N GLU A 21 0.61 2.93 21.35
CA GLU A 21 0.01 2.97 20.03
C GLU A 21 1.05 3.56 19.08
N ILE A 22 1.71 2.69 18.33
CA ILE A 22 2.59 3.13 17.23
C ILE A 22 1.67 3.39 16.04
N ASN A 23 1.24 4.65 15.88
CA ASN A 23 0.48 5.09 14.72
C ASN A 23 1.33 4.97 13.45
N GLY A 24 0.72 4.51 12.35
CA GLY A 24 1.38 4.42 11.04
C GLY A 24 2.09 3.10 10.72
N LEU A 25 1.98 2.08 11.57
CA LEU A 25 2.45 0.72 11.25
C LEU A 25 1.34 -0.20 10.73
N GLY A 26 0.08 0.24 10.79
CA GLY A 26 -1.08 -0.49 10.29
C GLY A 26 -1.49 -0.09 8.89
N ASN A 27 -2.55 -0.71 8.39
CA ASN A 27 -3.16 -0.32 7.11
C ASN A 27 -4.18 0.82 7.24
N ASP A 28 -4.46 1.27 8.46
CA ASP A 28 -5.37 2.38 8.84
C ASP A 28 -6.86 2.17 8.41
N TYR A 29 -7.26 0.97 8.00
CA TYR A 29 -8.65 0.70 7.59
C TYR A 29 -9.65 0.90 8.72
N LYS A 30 -9.28 0.55 9.96
CA LYS A 30 -10.10 0.71 11.17
C LYS A 30 -10.45 2.17 11.46
N ASP A 31 -9.60 3.10 11.03
CA ASP A 31 -9.71 4.53 11.30
C ASP A 31 -10.58 5.27 10.25
N LEU A 32 -11.01 4.56 9.21
CA LEU A 32 -11.89 5.09 8.19
C LEU A 32 -13.32 5.31 8.73
N THR A 33 -13.94 6.40 8.29
CA THR A 33 -15.38 6.64 8.47
C THR A 33 -16.19 5.63 7.65
N GLU A 34 -17.47 5.43 7.98
CA GLU A 34 -18.34 4.51 7.22
C GLU A 34 -18.49 4.95 5.75
N SER A 35 -18.52 6.25 5.49
CA SER A 35 -18.54 6.79 4.12
C SER A 35 -17.26 6.47 3.34
N GLN A 36 -16.10 6.51 3.99
CA GLN A 36 -14.82 6.12 3.38
C GLN A 36 -14.73 4.61 3.16
N LYS A 37 -15.18 3.80 4.13
CA LYS A 37 -15.26 2.33 3.96
C LYS A 37 -16.16 1.95 2.79
N ALA A 38 -17.23 2.72 2.57
CA ALA A 38 -18.12 2.52 1.44
C ALA A 38 -17.46 2.72 0.06
N LEU A 39 -16.31 3.38 -0.03
CA LEU A 39 -15.53 3.54 -1.26
C LEU A 39 -14.58 2.36 -1.52
N VAL A 40 -14.32 1.52 -0.51
CA VAL A 40 -13.42 0.37 -0.62
C VAL A 40 -14.22 -0.87 -1.04
N ARG A 41 -13.76 -1.54 -2.09
CA ARG A 41 -14.42 -2.71 -2.69
C ARG A 41 -13.44 -3.87 -2.84
N PRO A 42 -13.90 -5.13 -2.81
CA PRO A 42 -13.13 -6.23 -3.37
C PRO A 42 -12.92 -5.97 -4.86
N LEU A 43 -11.79 -6.36 -5.41
CA LEU A 43 -11.56 -6.38 -6.85
C LEU A 43 -12.08 -7.72 -7.39
N GLU A 44 -13.01 -7.66 -8.33
CA GLU A 44 -13.49 -8.86 -9.05
C GLU A 44 -12.81 -8.94 -10.42
N SER A 45 -12.70 -7.78 -11.10
CA SER A 45 -12.05 -7.66 -12.41
C SER A 45 -11.52 -6.22 -12.56
N PHE A 46 -10.40 -6.06 -13.27
CA PHE A 46 -9.87 -4.73 -13.58
C PHE A 46 -10.77 -3.97 -14.57
N GLU A 47 -11.45 -4.68 -15.44
CA GLU A 47 -12.37 -4.11 -16.46
C GLU A 47 -13.60 -3.47 -15.80
N GLU A 48 -14.02 -3.97 -14.63
CA GLU A 48 -15.16 -3.46 -13.88
C GLU A 48 -14.78 -2.39 -12.85
N ALA A 49 -13.48 -2.12 -12.69
CA ALA A 49 -13.01 -1.13 -11.75
C ALA A 49 -13.43 0.28 -12.16
N GLN A 50 -14.15 0.96 -11.28
CA GLN A 50 -14.75 2.27 -11.55
C GLN A 50 -13.91 3.41 -10.96
N PRO A 51 -13.83 4.55 -11.65
CA PRO A 51 -13.22 5.76 -11.11
C PRO A 51 -13.83 6.19 -9.76
N GLY A 52 -13.02 6.81 -8.91
CA GLY A 52 -13.45 7.29 -7.60
C GLY A 52 -13.67 6.19 -6.55
N LEU A 53 -13.37 4.93 -6.87
CA LEU A 53 -13.40 3.82 -5.93
C LEU A 53 -11.98 3.26 -5.70
N VAL A 54 -11.83 2.52 -4.61
CA VAL A 54 -10.58 1.87 -4.20
C VAL A 54 -10.79 0.37 -4.12
N TYR A 55 -9.95 -0.41 -4.78
CA TYR A 55 -10.09 -1.85 -4.86
C TYR A 55 -8.97 -2.57 -4.13
N LYS A 56 -9.31 -3.56 -3.32
CA LYS A 56 -8.36 -4.46 -2.65
C LYS A 56 -7.68 -5.33 -3.69
N LEU A 57 -6.36 -5.18 -3.82
CA LEU A 57 -5.55 -5.83 -4.84
C LEU A 57 -4.67 -6.91 -4.23
N THR A 58 -4.78 -8.14 -4.73
CA THR A 58 -3.87 -9.24 -4.42
C THR A 58 -2.83 -9.43 -5.53
N MET A 59 -1.68 -10.01 -5.19
CA MET A 59 -0.62 -10.25 -6.18
C MET A 59 -1.04 -11.22 -7.31
N PRO A 60 -1.78 -12.31 -7.06
CA PRO A 60 -2.25 -13.16 -8.15
C PRO A 60 -3.09 -12.41 -9.19
N MET A 61 -4.04 -11.55 -8.74
CA MET A 61 -4.87 -10.74 -9.64
C MET A 61 -4.03 -9.77 -10.46
N LEU A 62 -3.07 -9.09 -9.82
CA LEU A 62 -2.18 -8.17 -10.52
C LEU A 62 -1.31 -8.90 -11.57
N LYS A 63 -0.76 -10.06 -11.24
CA LYS A 63 0.06 -10.85 -12.18
C LYS A 63 -0.74 -11.33 -13.39
N GLU A 64 -1.98 -11.74 -13.20
CA GLU A 64 -2.88 -12.11 -14.28
C GLU A 64 -3.13 -10.91 -15.21
N GLU A 65 -3.39 -9.74 -14.65
CA GLU A 65 -3.61 -8.52 -15.43
C GLU A 65 -2.34 -8.07 -16.16
N LEU A 66 -1.18 -8.10 -15.49
CA LEU A 66 0.11 -7.78 -16.14
C LEU A 66 0.41 -8.68 -17.34
N ALA A 67 -0.03 -9.94 -17.31
CA ALA A 67 0.15 -10.87 -18.44
C ALA A 67 -0.82 -10.60 -19.60
N ARG A 68 -1.93 -9.87 -19.36
CA ARG A 68 -2.96 -9.54 -20.37
C ARG A 68 -2.69 -8.21 -21.08
N GLN A 69 -2.00 -7.29 -20.39
CA GLN A 69 -1.75 -5.95 -20.89
C GLN A 69 -0.36 -5.84 -21.52
N PRO A 70 -0.23 -5.19 -22.70
CA PRO A 70 1.06 -5.10 -23.41
C PRO A 70 2.07 -4.22 -22.67
N LYS A 71 1.61 -3.12 -22.07
CA LYS A 71 2.47 -2.16 -21.34
C LYS A 71 1.78 -1.63 -20.09
N VAL A 72 2.39 -1.84 -18.95
CA VAL A 72 1.85 -1.43 -17.65
C VAL A 72 2.89 -0.72 -16.81
N ILE A 73 2.45 0.33 -16.12
CA ILE A 73 3.16 0.89 -14.98
C ILE A 73 2.36 0.54 -13.72
N VAL A 74 3.01 -0.12 -12.76
CA VAL A 74 2.48 -0.24 -11.40
C VAL A 74 3.17 0.80 -10.53
N ARG A 75 2.40 1.75 -10.00
CA ARG A 75 2.91 2.74 -9.04
C ARG A 75 2.48 2.35 -7.64
N VAL A 76 3.45 2.12 -6.75
CA VAL A 76 3.21 1.86 -5.33
C VAL A 76 3.50 3.15 -4.55
N PHE A 77 2.49 3.69 -3.84
CA PHE A 77 2.63 5.01 -3.24
C PHE A 77 1.95 5.14 -1.87
N ASN A 78 2.44 6.08 -1.07
CA ASN A 78 1.81 6.47 0.19
C ASN A 78 0.74 7.55 -0.07
N PRO A 79 -0.57 7.27 0.13
CA PRO A 79 -1.63 8.24 -0.11
C PRO A 79 -1.65 9.38 0.92
N ALA A 80 -0.98 9.24 2.06
CA ALA A 80 -0.80 10.29 3.06
C ALA A 80 0.35 11.26 2.73
N CYS A 81 1.01 11.11 1.57
CA CYS A 81 2.06 12.03 1.14
C CYS A 81 1.51 13.46 1.05
N ARG A 82 2.21 14.41 1.69
CA ARG A 82 1.84 15.83 1.73
C ARG A 82 3.05 16.70 1.42
N GLY A 83 2.79 17.85 0.83
CA GLY A 83 3.81 18.85 0.52
C GLY A 83 4.13 18.94 -0.98
N ASN A 84 5.04 19.83 -1.32
CA ASN A 84 5.36 20.18 -2.72
C ASN A 84 6.02 19.05 -3.52
N ALA A 85 6.57 18.04 -2.85
CA ALA A 85 7.15 16.85 -3.50
C ALA A 85 6.08 15.84 -3.98
N CYS A 86 4.82 15.96 -3.50
CA CYS A 86 3.75 15.06 -3.85
C CYS A 86 3.00 15.58 -5.07
N LYS A 87 3.37 15.10 -6.26
CA LYS A 87 2.65 15.46 -7.50
C LYS A 87 1.21 14.91 -7.47
N PRO A 88 0.24 15.60 -8.10
CA PRO A 88 -1.12 15.11 -8.27
C PRO A 88 -1.15 13.73 -8.95
N LEU A 89 -2.10 12.88 -8.57
CA LEU A 89 -2.23 11.53 -9.14
C LEU A 89 -2.49 11.57 -10.66
N SER A 90 -3.22 12.59 -11.14
CA SER A 90 -3.49 12.81 -12.56
C SER A 90 -2.23 13.05 -13.40
N THR A 91 -1.18 13.64 -12.81
CA THR A 91 0.11 13.84 -13.52
C THR A 91 0.71 12.51 -13.97
N PHE A 92 0.62 11.47 -13.13
CA PHE A 92 1.13 10.15 -13.45
C PHE A 92 0.25 9.43 -14.46
N GLN A 93 -1.07 9.64 -14.38
CA GLN A 93 -2.03 9.11 -15.35
C GLN A 93 -1.78 9.70 -16.73
N GLN A 94 -1.58 11.00 -16.82
CA GLN A 94 -1.25 11.69 -18.07
C GLN A 94 0.06 11.14 -18.67
N TYR A 95 1.12 11.02 -17.85
CA TYR A 95 2.39 10.46 -18.30
C TYR A 95 2.22 9.05 -18.89
N ALA A 96 1.48 8.18 -18.22
CA ALA A 96 1.24 6.82 -18.68
C ALA A 96 0.52 6.81 -20.05
N GLN A 97 -0.55 7.59 -20.19
CA GLN A 97 -1.32 7.74 -21.43
C GLN A 97 -0.45 8.25 -22.59
N GLU A 98 0.34 9.31 -22.36
CA GLU A 98 1.23 9.89 -23.38
C GLU A 98 2.32 8.91 -23.86
N ASN A 99 2.70 7.92 -23.01
CA ASN A 99 3.71 6.91 -23.32
C ASN A 99 3.13 5.53 -23.68
N GLY A 100 1.80 5.41 -23.74
CA GLY A 100 1.10 4.19 -24.16
C GLY A 100 1.14 3.08 -23.10
N TYR A 101 1.18 3.44 -21.82
CA TYR A 101 1.08 2.52 -20.70
C TYR A 101 -0.29 2.57 -20.05
N GLU A 102 -0.80 1.43 -19.60
CA GLU A 102 -1.82 1.37 -18.56
C GLU A 102 -1.17 1.64 -17.19
N LEU A 103 -1.84 2.42 -16.32
CA LEU A 103 -1.29 2.76 -14.99
C LEU A 103 -2.19 2.23 -13.87
N TYR A 104 -1.62 1.37 -13.02
CA TYR A 104 -2.25 0.92 -11.78
C TYR A 104 -1.62 1.64 -10.59
N GLN A 105 -2.39 2.53 -9.95
CA GLN A 105 -1.95 3.29 -8.78
C GLN A 105 -2.33 2.53 -7.51
N VAL A 106 -1.34 1.95 -6.82
CA VAL A 106 -1.50 1.04 -5.68
C VAL A 106 -1.08 1.74 -4.39
N MET A 107 -2.04 1.98 -3.52
CA MET A 107 -1.82 2.57 -2.19
C MET A 107 -1.23 1.54 -1.24
N ILE A 108 -0.28 1.97 -0.40
CA ILE A 108 0.32 1.11 0.64
C ILE A 108 -0.55 0.99 1.89
N SER A 109 -1.47 1.93 2.13
CA SER A 109 -2.41 1.93 3.27
C SER A 109 -3.63 2.79 2.95
N TYR A 110 -4.56 2.89 3.89
CA TYR A 110 -5.74 3.77 3.77
C TYR A 110 -5.52 5.18 4.35
N ALA A 111 -4.34 5.49 4.90
CA ALA A 111 -4.01 6.83 5.37
C ALA A 111 -4.12 7.83 4.21
N GLY A 112 -4.94 8.90 4.38
CA GLY A 112 -5.16 9.88 3.31
C GLY A 112 -6.09 9.42 2.18
N LEU A 113 -6.86 8.33 2.36
CA LEU A 113 -7.78 7.78 1.37
C LEU A 113 -8.72 8.85 0.77
N GLY A 114 -9.28 9.74 1.59
CA GLY A 114 -10.19 10.78 1.12
C GLY A 114 -9.54 11.73 0.11
N ASP A 115 -8.30 12.15 0.36
CA ASP A 115 -7.54 13.03 -0.53
C ASP A 115 -7.14 12.30 -1.82
N ALA A 116 -6.80 11.00 -1.74
CA ALA A 116 -6.47 10.20 -2.91
C ALA A 116 -7.70 9.98 -3.80
N VAL A 117 -8.85 9.62 -3.22
CA VAL A 117 -10.11 9.44 -3.96
C VAL A 117 -10.57 10.73 -4.61
N ALA A 118 -10.43 11.89 -3.94
CA ALA A 118 -10.78 13.19 -4.52
C ALA A 118 -9.94 13.51 -5.79
N GLN A 119 -8.75 12.92 -5.93
CA GLN A 119 -7.88 13.07 -7.10
C GLN A 119 -8.09 12.00 -8.18
N SER A 120 -8.93 10.99 -7.93
CA SER A 120 -9.12 9.82 -8.81
C SER A 120 -10.49 9.79 -9.51
N ALA A 121 -11.06 10.96 -9.79
CA ALA A 121 -12.37 11.07 -10.43
C ALA A 121 -12.45 10.42 -11.83
N GLU A 122 -11.32 10.19 -12.50
CA GLU A 122 -11.24 9.65 -13.86
C GLU A 122 -10.62 8.25 -13.94
N PHE A 123 -10.14 7.69 -12.82
CA PHE A 123 -9.48 6.38 -12.79
C PHE A 123 -9.70 5.69 -11.43
N PRO A 124 -9.70 4.35 -11.38
CA PRO A 124 -9.76 3.60 -10.13
C PRO A 124 -8.43 3.68 -9.36
N LEU A 125 -8.51 3.51 -8.05
CA LEU A 125 -7.35 3.28 -7.19
C LEU A 125 -7.34 1.85 -6.68
N PHE A 126 -6.15 1.38 -6.37
CA PHE A 126 -5.97 0.08 -5.74
C PHE A 126 -5.29 0.25 -4.39
N VAL A 127 -5.47 -0.72 -3.51
CA VAL A 127 -4.78 -0.80 -2.22
C VAL A 127 -4.30 -2.23 -2.01
N ILE A 128 -3.12 -2.40 -1.46
CA ILE A 128 -2.60 -3.73 -1.15
C ILE A 128 -3.56 -4.44 -0.19
N ASP A 129 -4.09 -5.60 -0.59
CA ASP A 129 -4.89 -6.43 0.30
C ASP A 129 -4.00 -7.11 1.34
N ASN A 130 -3.90 -6.51 2.52
CA ASN A 130 -3.10 -7.02 3.63
C ASN A 130 -3.63 -8.35 4.19
N ASP A 131 -4.93 -8.64 4.02
CA ASP A 131 -5.54 -9.91 4.46
C ASP A 131 -4.96 -11.09 3.66
N TYR A 132 -4.67 -10.89 2.35
CA TYR A 132 -3.97 -11.87 1.51
C TYR A 132 -2.57 -12.22 2.05
N TYR A 133 -1.90 -11.27 2.71
CA TYR A 133 -0.58 -11.49 3.32
C TYR A 133 -0.65 -11.99 4.76
N GLY A 134 -1.84 -12.03 5.37
CA GLY A 134 -2.06 -12.51 6.73
C GLY A 134 -1.42 -11.61 7.80
N THR A 135 -1.23 -10.33 7.53
CA THR A 135 -0.64 -9.37 8.47
C THR A 135 -1.17 -7.97 8.25
N SER A 136 -1.42 -7.23 9.34
CA SER A 136 -1.77 -5.82 9.32
C SER A 136 -0.55 -4.89 9.41
N LEU A 137 0.66 -5.42 9.62
CA LEU A 137 1.88 -4.63 9.70
C LEU A 137 2.28 -4.13 8.31
N GLN A 138 2.10 -2.83 8.06
CA GLN A 138 2.34 -2.20 6.77
C GLN A 138 3.75 -2.46 6.20
N PRO A 139 4.86 -2.30 6.94
CA PRO A 139 6.19 -2.58 6.38
C PRO A 139 6.35 -4.03 5.93
N LEU A 140 5.62 -4.97 6.57
CA LEU A 140 5.74 -6.37 6.28
C LEU A 140 4.96 -6.76 5.02
N TYR A 141 3.68 -6.40 4.91
CA TYR A 141 2.90 -6.73 3.72
C TYR A 141 3.34 -5.93 2.49
N LEU A 142 3.81 -4.68 2.67
CA LEU A 142 4.42 -3.89 1.60
C LEU A 142 5.65 -4.61 1.03
N ARG A 143 6.58 -5.03 1.89
CA ARG A 143 7.74 -5.82 1.47
C ARG A 143 7.34 -7.11 0.74
N TYR A 144 6.32 -7.81 1.23
CA TYR A 144 5.84 -9.03 0.57
C TYR A 144 5.27 -8.73 -0.81
N PHE A 145 4.48 -7.67 -0.93
CA PHE A 145 3.93 -7.22 -2.20
C PHE A 145 5.02 -6.82 -3.19
N THR A 146 5.94 -5.95 -2.80
CA THR A 146 7.02 -5.48 -3.69
C THR A 146 7.99 -6.60 -4.08
N ASN A 147 8.35 -7.51 -3.18
CA ASN A 147 9.15 -8.69 -3.52
C ASN A 147 8.48 -9.54 -4.61
N GLU A 148 7.19 -9.86 -4.43
CA GLU A 148 6.45 -10.67 -5.42
C GLU A 148 6.24 -9.92 -6.74
N LEU A 149 6.11 -8.59 -6.70
CA LEU A 149 5.97 -7.74 -7.88
C LEU A 149 7.22 -7.79 -8.75
N VAL A 150 8.40 -7.78 -8.14
CA VAL A 150 9.68 -7.88 -8.87
C VAL A 150 10.15 -9.32 -9.10
N GLY A 151 9.32 -10.32 -8.79
CA GLY A 151 9.64 -11.73 -9.04
C GLY A 151 10.53 -12.40 -7.97
N LEU A 152 10.75 -11.75 -6.83
CA LEU A 152 11.49 -12.32 -5.71
C LEU A 152 10.58 -13.17 -4.80
N PRO A 153 11.15 -14.12 -4.04
CA PRO A 153 10.41 -14.82 -2.99
C PRO A 153 9.80 -13.84 -2.00
N ARG A 154 8.52 -14.02 -1.63
CA ARG A 154 7.74 -13.14 -0.73
C ARG A 154 8.51 -12.67 0.51
N LYS A 155 9.25 -13.56 1.16
CA LYS A 155 9.95 -13.29 2.43
C LYS A 155 11.40 -12.82 2.27
N THR A 156 11.84 -12.46 1.05
CA THR A 156 13.16 -11.87 0.83
C THR A 156 13.35 -10.68 1.76
N LYS A 157 14.48 -10.62 2.47
CA LYS A 157 14.76 -9.51 3.38
C LYS A 157 15.16 -8.27 2.57
N GLU A 158 14.84 -7.10 3.08
CA GLU A 158 15.13 -5.82 2.42
C GLU A 158 16.62 -5.70 1.99
N ARG A 159 17.54 -6.07 2.87
CA ARG A 159 18.99 -6.06 2.59
C ARG A 159 19.45 -7.01 1.48
N ASP A 160 18.61 -7.98 1.11
CA ASP A 160 18.89 -9.01 0.09
C ASP A 160 18.18 -8.68 -1.24
N VAL A 161 17.46 -7.54 -1.31
CA VAL A 161 16.82 -7.03 -2.53
C VAL A 161 17.86 -6.22 -3.32
N PRO A 162 18.09 -6.53 -4.62
CA PRO A 162 18.93 -5.69 -5.47
C PRO A 162 18.45 -4.25 -5.54
N GLU A 163 19.37 -3.29 -5.49
CA GLU A 163 19.03 -1.85 -5.46
C GLU A 163 18.23 -1.42 -6.70
N GLU A 164 18.52 -1.99 -7.85
CA GLU A 164 17.81 -1.74 -9.11
C GLU A 164 16.36 -2.21 -9.13
N LEU A 165 15.93 -3.00 -8.14
CA LEU A 165 14.56 -3.48 -7.96
C LEU A 165 13.78 -2.70 -6.88
N VAL A 166 14.38 -1.67 -6.31
CA VAL A 166 13.76 -0.79 -5.31
C VAL A 166 13.27 0.49 -5.98
N GLY A 167 12.01 0.86 -5.75
CA GLY A 167 11.43 2.08 -6.29
C GLY A 167 9.91 2.14 -6.14
N GLN A 168 9.32 3.21 -6.69
CA GLN A 168 7.88 3.45 -6.66
C GLN A 168 7.17 3.07 -7.96
N PHE A 169 7.87 3.09 -9.10
CA PHE A 169 7.31 2.83 -10.42
C PHE A 169 7.94 1.59 -11.03
N TYR A 170 7.11 0.62 -11.35
CA TYR A 170 7.47 -0.68 -11.91
C TYR A 170 6.90 -0.77 -13.32
N PHE A 171 7.78 -0.82 -14.32
CA PHE A 171 7.41 -0.87 -15.74
C PHE A 171 7.40 -2.30 -16.22
N PHE A 172 6.30 -2.70 -16.84
CA PHE A 172 6.13 -4.03 -17.40
C PHE A 172 5.82 -3.94 -18.90
N GLU A 173 6.38 -4.86 -19.67
CA GLU A 173 6.03 -5.12 -21.06
C GLU A 173 5.78 -6.62 -21.24
N ASP A 174 4.61 -6.99 -21.78
CA ASP A 174 4.17 -8.37 -21.95
C ASP A 174 4.33 -9.21 -20.65
N GLY A 175 3.96 -8.64 -19.52
CA GLY A 175 4.05 -9.26 -18.20
C GLY A 175 5.46 -9.36 -17.60
N ARG A 176 6.50 -8.83 -18.27
CA ARG A 176 7.89 -8.86 -17.79
C ARG A 176 8.29 -7.53 -17.20
N LEU A 177 8.92 -7.55 -16.05
CA LEU A 177 9.50 -6.36 -15.43
C LEU A 177 10.69 -5.87 -16.28
N MET A 178 10.59 -4.62 -16.76
CA MET A 178 11.60 -3.97 -17.60
C MET A 178 12.47 -2.99 -16.81
N LYS A 179 11.85 -2.25 -15.86
CA LYS A 179 12.52 -1.17 -15.13
C LYS A 179 11.81 -0.89 -13.81
N VAL A 180 12.58 -0.49 -12.81
CA VAL A 180 12.07 0.12 -11.57
C VAL A 180 12.72 1.48 -11.39
N THR A 181 11.98 2.48 -10.89
CA THR A 181 12.49 3.84 -10.64
C THR A 181 11.64 4.56 -9.57
N ASP A 182 12.20 5.57 -8.94
CA ASP A 182 11.50 6.46 -8.02
C ASP A 182 10.86 7.67 -8.69
N GLU A 183 11.25 7.98 -9.93
CA GLU A 183 10.81 9.18 -10.65
C GLU A 183 10.31 8.84 -12.07
N LEU A 184 9.34 9.67 -12.53
CA LEU A 184 8.84 9.73 -13.91
C LEU A 184 9.20 11.05 -14.54
#